data_88c72d4a1a4ce72e8ff5bebc881e3592
#
_entry.id   88c72d4a1a4ce72e8ff5bebc881e3592
#
_cell.length_a   1.000
_cell.length_b   1.000
_cell.length_c   1.000
_cell.angle_alpha   90.00
_cell.angle_beta   90.00
_cell.angle_gamma   90.00
#
_symmetry.space_group_name_H-M   'P 1'
#
loop_
_entity.id
_entity.type
_entity.pdbx_description
1 polymer ?
#
loop_
_entity_poly.entity_id
_entity_poly.type
_entity_poly.pdbx_seq_one_letter_code
_entity_poly.pdbx_strand_id
1 'polypeptide(L)'
;MVTLLELKTQARQRADQENSDFIEDSELTGYINASLAELHDLLIAAYCEDYVMNEYVFTSDTSQSYALPADFYKLRGVDTRRGPNGQWATVKRFNFNRRNEQQNAYAWNMLGLPYMEYRLVGSNIRFNGTPDQALQFRIFYYPTLTKLVDDADQYDDLNQYGEYVVLDAAIKMMQKEESDVSVLMAQKEAMHQRIVSMAAGRDANEPASVTDVYAEDTDIIVVGNG
;
A
#
# COMPACT_ATOMS: atom_id res chain seq x y z
N MET A 1 10.09 17.08 3.86
CA MET A 1 9.67 16.50 5.15
C MET A 1 9.08 17.60 5.98
N VAL A 2 7.99 17.35 6.68
CA VAL A 2 7.30 18.28 7.58
C VAL A 2 7.27 17.66 8.99
N THR A 3 7.45 18.46 10.02
CA THR A 3 7.44 17.98 11.41
C THR A 3 6.04 17.96 11.99
N LEU A 4 5.80 17.16 13.04
CA LEU A 4 4.53 17.17 13.76
C LEU A 4 4.20 18.57 14.32
N LEU A 5 5.21 19.29 14.82
CA LEU A 5 5.05 20.67 15.30
C LEU A 5 4.55 21.61 14.20
N GLU A 6 5.12 21.49 12.99
CA GLU A 6 4.68 22.29 11.84
C GLU A 6 3.24 21.97 11.44
N LEU A 7 2.86 20.67 11.41
CA LEU A 7 1.47 20.25 11.14
C LEU A 7 0.50 20.78 12.18
N LYS A 8 0.84 20.71 13.48
CA LYS A 8 0.03 21.27 14.59
C LYS A 8 -0.16 22.77 14.41
N THR A 9 0.94 23.49 14.15
CA THR A 9 0.92 24.95 13.96
C THR A 9 0.01 25.33 12.79
N GLN A 10 0.19 24.70 11.64
CA GLN A 10 -0.61 24.97 10.45
C GLN A 10 -2.09 24.61 10.64
N ALA A 11 -2.41 23.49 11.33
CA ALA A 11 -3.79 23.12 11.63
C ALA A 11 -4.46 24.14 12.55
N ARG A 12 -3.78 24.62 13.60
CA ARG A 12 -4.28 25.68 14.50
C ARG A 12 -4.51 27.00 13.76
N GLN A 13 -3.57 27.41 12.89
CA GLN A 13 -3.71 28.59 12.04
C GLN A 13 -4.91 28.47 11.09
N ARG A 14 -5.10 27.31 10.49
CA ARG A 14 -6.21 27.05 9.57
C ARG A 14 -7.57 27.06 10.26
N ALA A 15 -7.63 26.63 11.53
CA ALA A 15 -8.83 26.61 12.36
C ALA A 15 -9.07 27.93 13.13
N ASP A 16 -8.19 28.95 12.99
CA ASP A 16 -8.21 30.20 13.77
C ASP A 16 -8.12 29.96 15.30
N GLN A 17 -7.32 28.97 15.70
CA GLN A 17 -7.19 28.52 17.09
C GLN A 17 -5.74 28.56 17.60
N GLU A 18 -4.94 29.53 17.15
CA GLU A 18 -3.52 29.62 17.50
C GLU A 18 -3.29 29.78 19.03
N ASN A 19 -4.19 30.44 19.72
CA ASN A 19 -4.10 30.74 21.15
C ASN A 19 -5.19 30.03 21.99
N SER A 20 -5.83 29.02 21.44
CA SER A 20 -6.89 28.29 22.11
C SER A 20 -6.36 27.05 22.83
N ASP A 21 -6.70 26.90 24.11
CA ASP A 21 -6.42 25.68 24.89
C ASP A 21 -7.61 24.69 24.84
N PHE A 22 -8.62 24.95 24.02
CA PHE A 22 -9.80 24.09 23.92
C PHE A 22 -9.49 22.69 23.36
N ILE A 23 -8.49 22.60 22.47
CA ILE A 23 -7.99 21.35 21.95
C ILE A 23 -6.57 21.15 22.45
N GLU A 24 -6.39 20.11 23.26
CA GLU A 24 -5.07 19.74 23.79
C GLU A 24 -4.15 19.24 22.67
N ASP A 25 -2.85 19.40 22.84
CA ASP A 25 -1.84 18.96 21.87
C ASP A 25 -1.85 17.45 21.63
N SER A 26 -2.17 16.67 22.65
CA SER A 26 -2.33 15.21 22.56
C SER A 26 -3.50 14.83 21.64
N GLU A 27 -4.61 15.55 21.74
CA GLU A 27 -5.80 15.36 20.93
C GLU A 27 -5.53 15.78 19.46
N LEU A 28 -4.91 16.94 19.27
CA LEU A 28 -4.50 17.40 17.95
C LEU A 28 -3.52 16.42 17.27
N THR A 29 -2.57 15.86 18.03
CA THR A 29 -1.69 14.79 17.55
C THR A 29 -2.52 13.58 17.08
N GLY A 30 -3.58 13.22 17.82
CA GLY A 30 -4.51 12.16 17.42
C GLY A 30 -5.21 12.46 16.09
N TYR A 31 -5.71 13.70 15.91
CA TYR A 31 -6.34 14.12 14.65
C TYR A 31 -5.37 14.08 13.48
N ILE A 32 -4.15 14.60 13.65
CA ILE A 32 -3.11 14.58 12.62
C ILE A 32 -2.76 13.16 12.22
N ASN A 33 -2.56 12.24 13.17
CA ASN A 33 -2.27 10.84 12.86
C ASN A 33 -3.42 10.15 12.14
N ALA A 34 -4.67 10.45 12.49
CA ALA A 34 -5.84 9.92 11.78
C ALA A 34 -5.91 10.47 10.34
N SER A 35 -5.62 11.74 10.15
CA SER A 35 -5.60 12.39 8.84
C SER A 35 -4.45 11.86 7.95
N LEU A 36 -3.29 11.60 8.55
CA LEU A 36 -2.16 10.95 7.87
C LEU A 36 -2.51 9.53 7.41
N ALA A 37 -3.25 8.76 8.22
CA ALA A 37 -3.70 7.43 7.82
C ALA A 37 -4.69 7.50 6.64
N GLU A 38 -5.62 8.47 6.63
CA GLU A 38 -6.52 8.69 5.50
C GLU A 38 -5.75 9.04 4.22
N LEU A 39 -4.75 9.94 4.32
CA LEU A 39 -3.89 10.30 3.20
C LEU A 39 -3.09 9.10 2.68
N HIS A 40 -2.55 8.26 3.58
CA HIS A 40 -1.81 7.05 3.23
C HIS A 40 -2.70 6.07 2.44
N ASP A 41 -3.93 5.84 2.91
CA ASP A 41 -4.89 4.98 2.21
C ASP A 41 -5.29 5.56 0.84
N LEU A 42 -5.45 6.87 0.75
CA LEU A 42 -5.74 7.57 -0.50
C LEU A 42 -4.60 7.39 -1.52
N LEU A 43 -3.36 7.56 -1.09
CA LEU A 43 -2.19 7.38 -1.93
C LEU A 43 -2.07 5.94 -2.43
N ILE A 44 -2.31 4.94 -1.59
CA ILE A 44 -2.32 3.52 -1.99
C ILE A 44 -3.46 3.25 -2.99
N ALA A 45 -4.65 3.82 -2.76
CA ALA A 45 -5.80 3.62 -3.64
C ALA A 45 -5.62 4.29 -5.02
N ALA A 46 -4.91 5.41 -5.08
CA ALA A 46 -4.60 6.12 -6.32
C ALA A 46 -3.46 5.49 -7.14
N TYR A 47 -3.07 4.25 -6.85
CA TYR A 47 -2.00 3.51 -7.54
C TYR A 47 -0.60 4.13 -7.44
N CYS A 48 -0.32 4.81 -6.34
CA CYS A 48 1.00 5.37 -6.06
C CYS A 48 2.01 4.29 -5.63
N GLU A 49 2.17 3.23 -6.41
CA GLU A 49 3.04 2.09 -6.10
C GLU A 49 4.47 2.54 -5.79
N ASP A 50 4.98 3.47 -6.58
CA ASP A 50 6.35 3.98 -6.46
C ASP A 50 6.60 4.87 -5.24
N TYR A 51 5.56 5.30 -4.53
CA TYR A 51 5.71 6.18 -3.38
C TYR A 51 5.90 5.43 -2.06
N VAL A 52 5.16 4.32 -1.89
CA VAL A 52 4.98 3.71 -0.56
C VAL A 52 5.25 2.21 -0.57
N MET A 53 5.67 1.63 -1.69
CA MET A 53 5.90 0.20 -1.80
C MET A 53 7.28 -0.19 -1.26
N ASN A 54 7.30 -1.20 -0.38
CA ASN A 54 8.52 -1.82 0.14
C ASN A 54 8.70 -3.24 -0.43
N GLU A 55 9.94 -3.69 -0.39
CA GLU A 55 10.33 -5.06 -0.75
C GLU A 55 10.87 -5.80 0.47
N TYR A 56 10.42 -7.03 0.68
CA TYR A 56 10.95 -7.93 1.69
C TYR A 56 11.34 -9.27 1.07
N VAL A 57 12.61 -9.65 1.23
CA VAL A 57 13.16 -10.90 0.69
C VAL A 57 13.48 -11.86 1.82
N PHE A 58 13.04 -13.12 1.69
CA PHE A 58 13.40 -14.18 2.61
C PHE A 58 13.66 -15.50 1.87
N THR A 59 14.33 -16.44 2.54
CA THR A 59 14.62 -17.78 2.00
C THR A 59 13.76 -18.81 2.71
N SER A 60 13.21 -19.76 1.95
CA SER A 60 12.41 -20.85 2.51
C SER A 60 13.26 -21.81 3.33
N ASP A 61 12.65 -22.32 4.40
CA ASP A 61 13.17 -23.36 5.30
C ASP A 61 12.35 -24.65 5.25
N THR A 62 11.61 -24.88 4.16
CA THR A 62 10.65 -25.97 3.97
C THR A 62 9.32 -25.81 4.72
N SER A 63 9.14 -24.74 5.50
CA SER A 63 7.85 -24.42 6.12
C SER A 63 6.84 -23.96 5.06
N GLN A 64 5.56 -24.16 5.35
CA GLN A 64 4.47 -23.65 4.50
C GLN A 64 4.03 -22.24 4.91
N SER A 65 4.48 -21.72 6.04
CA SER A 65 3.99 -20.47 6.62
C SER A 65 5.16 -19.63 7.12
N TYR A 66 5.21 -18.36 6.69
CA TYR A 66 6.24 -17.41 7.03
C TYR A 66 5.62 -16.14 7.58
N ALA A 67 6.26 -15.55 8.60
CA ALA A 67 5.80 -14.29 9.16
C ALA A 67 5.96 -13.15 8.14
N LEU A 68 4.95 -12.29 8.09
CA LEU A 68 5.03 -11.03 7.35
C LEU A 68 5.90 -10.03 8.09
N PRO A 69 6.47 -9.01 7.40
CA PRO A 69 7.15 -7.90 8.06
C PRO A 69 6.29 -7.25 9.15
N ALA A 70 6.93 -6.74 10.21
CA ALA A 70 6.20 -6.13 11.33
C ALA A 70 5.41 -4.87 10.93
N ASP A 71 5.87 -4.19 9.90
CA ASP A 71 5.25 -3.02 9.29
C ASP A 71 4.32 -3.35 8.12
N PHE A 72 3.96 -4.62 7.92
CA PHE A 72 3.09 -5.04 6.82
C PHE A 72 1.68 -4.48 6.97
N TYR A 73 1.21 -3.78 5.93
CA TYR A 73 -0.16 -3.31 5.83
C TYR A 73 -0.94 -4.03 4.72
N LYS A 74 -0.49 -3.96 3.47
CA LYS A 74 -1.20 -4.52 2.33
C LYS A 74 -0.24 -5.16 1.33
N LEU A 75 -0.56 -6.37 0.85
CA LEU A 75 0.23 -7.07 -0.14
C LEU A 75 -0.03 -6.54 -1.55
N ARG A 76 1.04 -6.35 -2.32
CA ARG A 76 0.99 -6.00 -3.75
C ARG A 76 1.28 -7.20 -4.64
N GLY A 77 2.33 -7.97 -4.33
CA GLY A 77 2.74 -9.11 -5.13
C GLY A 77 3.72 -10.02 -4.40
N VAL A 78 3.86 -11.22 -4.92
CA VAL A 78 4.80 -12.23 -4.40
C VAL A 78 5.51 -12.88 -5.58
N ASP A 79 6.84 -12.91 -5.51
CA ASP A 79 7.67 -13.61 -6.48
C ASP A 79 8.49 -14.69 -5.77
N THR A 80 8.93 -15.67 -6.54
CA THR A 80 9.87 -16.70 -6.09
C THR A 80 10.96 -16.94 -7.13
N ARG A 81 12.13 -17.39 -6.66
CA ARG A 81 13.20 -17.88 -7.52
C ARG A 81 13.99 -19.00 -6.85
N ARG A 82 14.69 -19.80 -7.65
CA ARG A 82 15.62 -20.82 -7.15
C ARG A 82 17.03 -20.23 -7.06
N GLY A 83 17.51 -20.07 -5.82
CA GLY A 83 18.85 -19.54 -5.56
C GLY A 83 19.04 -18.07 -5.99
N PRO A 84 20.22 -17.50 -5.78
CA PRO A 84 20.47 -16.07 -5.98
C PRO A 84 20.49 -15.65 -7.46
N ASN A 85 20.80 -16.58 -8.38
CA ASN A 85 20.90 -16.32 -9.82
C ASN A 85 19.69 -16.81 -10.63
N GLY A 86 18.66 -17.37 -9.98
CA GLY A 86 17.46 -17.85 -10.65
C GLY A 86 16.61 -16.68 -11.16
N GLN A 87 15.81 -16.94 -12.19
CA GLN A 87 14.82 -15.99 -12.67
C GLN A 87 13.65 -15.90 -11.67
N TRP A 88 13.14 -14.70 -11.48
CA TRP A 88 11.94 -14.47 -10.68
C TRP A 88 10.69 -14.93 -11.43
N ALA A 89 9.82 -15.64 -10.72
CA ALA A 89 8.50 -16.04 -11.21
C ALA A 89 7.43 -15.55 -10.22
N THR A 90 6.37 -14.96 -10.75
CA THR A 90 5.27 -14.43 -9.93
C THR A 90 4.42 -15.56 -9.36
N VAL A 91 4.25 -15.57 -8.05
CA VAL A 91 3.41 -16.54 -7.34
C VAL A 91 1.97 -16.04 -7.35
N LYS A 92 1.04 -16.84 -7.84
CA LYS A 92 -0.38 -16.48 -7.90
C LYS A 92 -1.06 -16.59 -6.52
N ARG A 93 -2.09 -15.77 -6.34
CA ARG A 93 -2.94 -15.88 -5.15
C ARG A 93 -3.79 -17.15 -5.21
N PHE A 94 -3.85 -17.88 -4.12
CA PHE A 94 -4.71 -19.05 -3.97
C PHE A 94 -6.19 -18.70 -4.14
N ASN A 95 -6.86 -19.41 -5.06
CA ASN A 95 -8.29 -19.31 -5.25
C ASN A 95 -9.00 -20.47 -4.55
N PHE A 96 -9.74 -20.18 -3.49
CA PHE A 96 -10.42 -21.20 -2.70
C PHE A 96 -11.45 -21.99 -3.51
N ASN A 97 -12.11 -21.37 -4.48
CA ASN A 97 -13.10 -22.05 -5.34
C ASN A 97 -12.44 -23.08 -6.27
N ARG A 98 -11.16 -22.88 -6.59
CA ARG A 98 -10.38 -23.77 -7.45
C ARG A 98 -9.36 -24.61 -6.67
N ARG A 99 -9.58 -24.83 -5.39
CA ARG A 99 -8.62 -25.46 -4.46
C ARG A 99 -8.21 -26.89 -4.82
N ASN A 100 -9.02 -27.61 -5.60
CA ASN A 100 -8.77 -28.98 -6.03
C ASN A 100 -8.34 -29.09 -7.50
N GLU A 101 -8.24 -27.96 -8.21
CA GLU A 101 -7.76 -27.94 -9.58
C GLU A 101 -6.23 -27.94 -9.58
N GLN A 102 -5.63 -28.89 -10.29
CA GLN A 102 -4.21 -28.87 -10.58
C GLN A 102 -3.99 -27.86 -11.70
N GLN A 103 -3.53 -26.66 -11.35
CA GLN A 103 -3.14 -25.68 -12.35
C GLN A 103 -1.83 -26.11 -13.04
N ASN A 104 -1.73 -25.76 -14.32
CA ASN A 104 -0.62 -26.16 -15.22
C ASN A 104 0.77 -26.00 -14.59
N ALA A 105 1.32 -27.09 -14.06
CA ALA A 105 2.66 -27.13 -13.47
C ALA A 105 3.79 -27.01 -14.50
N TYR A 106 3.47 -27.03 -15.80
CA TYR A 106 4.46 -27.15 -16.87
C TYR A 106 5.42 -25.96 -16.93
N ALA A 107 4.88 -24.73 -16.88
CA ALA A 107 5.73 -23.52 -16.92
C ALA A 107 6.64 -23.39 -15.70
N TRP A 108 6.18 -23.81 -14.53
CA TRP A 108 6.96 -23.81 -13.29
C TRP A 108 8.09 -24.87 -13.33
N ASN A 109 7.81 -26.05 -13.89
CA ASN A 109 8.80 -27.09 -14.09
C ASN A 109 9.93 -26.64 -15.02
N MET A 110 9.65 -25.85 -16.06
CA MET A 110 10.69 -25.30 -16.95
C MET A 110 11.65 -24.37 -16.21
N LEU A 111 11.18 -23.66 -15.19
CA LEU A 111 12.00 -22.80 -14.31
C LEU A 111 12.66 -23.59 -13.18
N GLY A 112 12.40 -24.89 -13.07
CA GLY A 112 12.85 -25.73 -11.97
C GLY A 112 12.22 -25.35 -10.63
N LEU A 113 11.02 -24.73 -10.66
CA LEU A 113 10.28 -24.28 -9.51
C LEU A 113 9.08 -25.21 -9.25
N PRO A 114 8.73 -25.54 -7.99
CA PRO A 114 7.47 -26.22 -7.69
C PRO A 114 6.29 -25.25 -7.91
N TYR A 115 5.18 -25.77 -8.42
CA TYR A 115 3.95 -24.97 -8.50
C TYR A 115 3.46 -24.62 -7.09
N MET A 116 3.29 -23.35 -6.86
CA MET A 116 2.84 -22.82 -5.58
C MET A 116 1.86 -21.65 -5.77
N GLU A 117 0.96 -21.56 -4.83
CA GLU A 117 0.07 -20.39 -4.66
C GLU A 117 0.24 -19.87 -3.24
N TYR A 118 -0.03 -18.59 -3.03
CA TYR A 118 0.04 -17.99 -1.70
C TYR A 118 -1.33 -17.56 -1.21
N ARG A 119 -1.49 -17.51 0.11
CA ARG A 119 -2.60 -16.82 0.79
C ARG A 119 -2.12 -16.16 2.07
N LEU A 120 -2.79 -15.09 2.45
CA LEU A 120 -2.56 -14.45 3.75
C LEU A 120 -3.44 -15.13 4.81
N VAL A 121 -2.85 -15.45 5.96
CA VAL A 121 -3.54 -16.05 7.10
C VAL A 121 -3.05 -15.36 8.38
N GLY A 122 -3.84 -14.44 8.93
CA GLY A 122 -3.43 -13.60 10.04
C GLY A 122 -2.20 -12.76 9.67
N SER A 123 -1.15 -12.80 10.48
CA SER A 123 0.12 -12.11 10.27
C SER A 123 1.14 -12.95 9.47
N ASN A 124 0.68 -13.98 8.75
CA ASN A 124 1.57 -14.84 7.99
C ASN A 124 1.15 -14.93 6.52
N ILE A 125 2.15 -15.15 5.66
CA ILE A 125 1.95 -15.65 4.32
C ILE A 125 2.08 -17.18 4.34
N ARG A 126 1.09 -17.89 3.78
CA ARG A 126 1.08 -19.34 3.68
C ARG A 126 1.08 -19.75 2.21
N PHE A 127 1.95 -20.69 1.87
CA PHE A 127 2.01 -21.28 0.54
C PHE A 127 1.19 -22.56 0.48
N ASN A 128 0.46 -22.73 -0.64
CA ASN A 128 -0.21 -23.99 -0.97
C ASN A 128 0.80 -24.84 -1.76
N GLY A 129 1.28 -25.88 -1.12
CA GLY A 129 2.47 -26.64 -1.51
C GLY A 129 3.62 -26.40 -0.54
N THR A 130 4.52 -27.36 -0.43
CA THR A 130 5.71 -27.21 0.42
C THR A 130 6.80 -26.55 -0.41
N PRO A 131 7.30 -25.38 -0.01
CA PRO A 131 8.44 -24.80 -0.68
C PRO A 131 9.61 -25.76 -0.66
N ASP A 132 10.22 -25.96 -1.83
CA ASP A 132 11.45 -26.69 -1.93
C ASP A 132 12.57 -25.92 -1.22
N GLN A 133 13.56 -26.63 -0.69
CA GLN A 133 14.68 -25.96 -0.02
C GLN A 133 15.40 -24.99 -0.96
N ALA A 134 15.91 -23.88 -0.39
CA ALA A 134 16.66 -22.85 -1.10
C ALA A 134 15.85 -22.00 -2.10
N LEU A 135 14.53 -21.96 -2.00
CA LEU A 135 13.74 -20.96 -2.70
C LEU A 135 13.86 -19.60 -2.01
N GLN A 136 14.07 -18.57 -2.79
CA GLN A 136 13.94 -17.20 -2.33
C GLN A 136 12.57 -16.67 -2.68
N PHE A 137 11.94 -15.99 -1.74
CA PHE A 137 10.69 -15.28 -1.93
C PHE A 137 10.94 -13.79 -1.81
N ARG A 138 10.22 -13.02 -2.61
CA ARG A 138 10.18 -11.57 -2.57
C ARG A 138 8.73 -11.14 -2.45
N ILE A 139 8.44 -10.37 -1.41
CA ILE A 139 7.11 -9.80 -1.16
C ILE A 139 7.19 -8.31 -1.43
N PHE A 140 6.33 -7.81 -2.32
CA PHE A 140 6.08 -6.40 -2.50
C PHE A 140 4.85 -6.02 -1.66
N TYR A 141 4.99 -5.03 -0.81
CA TYR A 141 3.92 -4.66 0.11
C TYR A 141 3.94 -3.18 0.43
N TYR A 142 2.80 -2.68 0.88
CA TYR A 142 2.68 -1.35 1.45
C TYR A 142 2.90 -1.47 2.96
N PRO A 143 3.81 -0.68 3.53
CA PRO A 143 4.03 -0.66 4.98
C PRO A 143 2.92 0.10 5.70
N THR A 144 2.75 -0.15 6.98
CA THR A 144 1.96 0.68 7.87
C THR A 144 2.63 2.04 8.04
N LEU A 145 1.81 3.08 8.15
CA LEU A 145 2.32 4.40 8.48
C LEU A 145 2.83 4.43 9.94
N THR A 146 4.03 4.98 10.14
CA THR A 146 4.55 5.25 11.48
C THR A 146 3.82 6.43 12.08
N LYS A 147 3.27 6.27 13.29
CA LYS A 147 2.60 7.36 14.02
C LYS A 147 3.62 8.39 14.48
N LEU A 148 3.27 9.64 14.35
CA LEU A 148 4.01 10.76 14.92
C LEU A 148 3.64 10.90 16.41
N VAL A 149 4.63 11.01 17.28
CA VAL A 149 4.46 11.10 18.74
C VAL A 149 5.11 12.37 19.26
N ASP A 150 6.36 12.59 18.92
CA ASP A 150 7.14 13.74 19.35
C ASP A 150 7.07 14.87 18.32
N ASP A 151 7.14 16.12 18.77
CA ASP A 151 7.07 17.30 17.90
C ASP A 151 8.14 17.34 16.81
N ALA A 152 9.28 16.68 17.03
CA ALA A 152 10.37 16.55 16.09
C ALA A 152 10.17 15.40 15.06
N ASP A 153 9.19 14.51 15.27
CA ASP A 153 8.88 13.45 14.33
C ASP A 153 8.50 14.02 12.97
N GLN A 154 8.98 13.38 11.92
CA GLN A 154 8.84 13.86 10.55
C GLN A 154 7.96 12.95 9.70
N TYR A 155 7.13 13.56 8.90
CA TYR A 155 6.41 12.93 7.80
C TYR A 155 7.02 13.34 6.46
N ASP A 156 7.16 12.38 5.54
CA ASP A 156 7.59 12.68 4.18
C ASP A 156 6.43 13.30 3.41
N ASP A 157 6.45 14.62 3.31
CA ASP A 157 5.42 15.41 2.61
C ASP A 157 5.61 15.32 1.09
N LEU A 158 5.23 14.18 0.53
CA LEU A 158 5.27 13.92 -0.90
C LEU A 158 4.41 14.95 -1.65
N ASN A 159 5.02 15.67 -2.59
CA ASN A 159 4.34 16.64 -3.46
C ASN A 159 3.47 17.68 -2.72
N GLN A 160 3.80 17.98 -1.46
CA GLN A 160 3.04 18.91 -0.60
C GLN A 160 1.60 18.43 -0.34
N TYR A 161 1.39 17.12 -0.27
CA TYR A 161 0.09 16.54 0.10
C TYR A 161 -0.22 16.69 1.60
N GLY A 162 0.75 17.13 2.42
CA GLY A 162 0.54 17.47 3.84
C GLY A 162 -0.55 18.51 4.07
N GLU A 163 -0.83 19.37 3.08
CA GLU A 163 -1.99 20.29 3.14
C GLU A 163 -3.33 19.55 3.31
N TYR A 164 -3.48 18.34 2.75
CA TYR A 164 -4.64 17.49 3.00
C TYR A 164 -4.80 17.17 4.49
N VAL A 165 -3.68 16.84 5.16
CA VAL A 165 -3.65 16.52 6.59
C VAL A 165 -3.99 17.73 7.43
N VAL A 166 -3.45 18.89 7.07
CA VAL A 166 -3.71 20.18 7.76
C VAL A 166 -5.19 20.54 7.66
N LEU A 167 -5.78 20.44 6.46
CA LEU A 167 -7.20 20.72 6.23
C LEU A 167 -8.10 19.78 7.04
N ASP A 168 -7.80 18.48 7.01
CA ASP A 168 -8.61 17.48 7.71
C ASP A 168 -8.50 17.61 9.24
N ALA A 169 -7.31 17.87 9.76
CA ALA A 169 -7.11 18.13 11.18
C ALA A 169 -7.87 19.41 11.63
N ALA A 170 -7.80 20.50 10.83
CA ALA A 170 -8.54 21.72 11.10
C ALA A 170 -10.06 21.50 11.07
N ILE A 171 -10.58 20.71 10.13
CA ILE A 171 -12.00 20.34 10.08
C ILE A 171 -12.40 19.61 11.37
N LYS A 172 -11.62 18.62 11.82
CA LYS A 172 -11.88 17.87 13.05
C LYS A 172 -11.88 18.79 14.30
N MET A 173 -10.96 19.77 14.34
CA MET A 173 -10.91 20.80 15.39
C MET A 173 -12.18 21.66 15.42
N MET A 174 -12.55 22.22 14.26
CA MET A 174 -13.72 23.10 14.14
C MET A 174 -15.05 22.35 14.37
N GLN A 175 -15.14 21.07 13.96
CA GLN A 175 -16.30 20.23 14.23
C GLN A 175 -16.53 20.03 15.74
N LYS A 176 -15.45 19.90 16.52
CA LYS A 176 -15.56 19.82 17.99
C LYS A 176 -16.11 21.10 18.62
N GLU A 177 -15.85 22.25 18.00
CA GLU A 177 -16.38 23.56 18.41
C GLU A 177 -17.76 23.87 17.83
N GLU A 178 -18.35 22.95 17.07
CA GLU A 178 -19.63 23.15 16.38
C GLU A 178 -19.62 24.35 15.39
N SER A 179 -18.43 24.70 14.88
CA SER A 179 -18.21 25.77 13.90
C SER A 179 -18.50 25.31 12.46
N ASP A 180 -18.78 26.26 11.55
CA ASP A 180 -19.01 25.96 10.13
C ASP A 180 -17.71 25.51 9.45
N VAL A 181 -17.71 24.31 8.93
CA VAL A 181 -16.56 23.68 8.24
C VAL A 181 -16.73 23.60 6.72
N SER A 182 -17.80 24.16 6.18
CA SER A 182 -18.19 23.99 4.77
C SER A 182 -17.09 24.40 3.79
N VAL A 183 -16.39 25.51 4.06
CA VAL A 183 -15.30 26.02 3.22
C VAL A 183 -14.09 25.08 3.26
N LEU A 184 -13.69 24.61 4.44
CA LEU A 184 -12.55 23.68 4.58
C LEU A 184 -12.86 22.32 3.96
N MET A 185 -14.09 21.83 4.07
CA MET A 185 -14.51 20.60 3.40
C MET A 185 -14.43 20.72 1.88
N ALA A 186 -14.84 21.85 1.30
CA ALA A 186 -14.69 22.09 -0.14
C ALA A 186 -13.20 22.14 -0.58
N GLN A 187 -12.33 22.73 0.24
CA GLN A 187 -10.89 22.76 0.00
C GLN A 187 -10.27 21.36 0.10
N LYS A 188 -10.65 20.58 1.13
CA LYS A 188 -10.21 19.18 1.29
C LYS A 188 -10.63 18.34 0.08
N GLU A 189 -11.86 18.48 -0.41
CA GLU A 189 -12.34 17.76 -1.59
C GLU A 189 -11.55 18.15 -2.85
N ALA A 190 -11.29 19.45 -3.07
CA ALA A 190 -10.45 19.89 -4.19
C ALA A 190 -9.02 19.29 -4.11
N MET A 191 -8.46 19.22 -2.90
CA MET A 191 -7.15 18.59 -2.68
C MET A 191 -7.20 17.09 -2.92
N HIS A 192 -8.26 16.40 -2.48
CA HIS A 192 -8.48 14.98 -2.76
C HIS A 192 -8.48 14.71 -4.28
N GLN A 193 -9.24 15.48 -5.05
CA GLN A 193 -9.29 15.33 -6.52
C GLN A 193 -7.92 15.59 -7.17
N ARG A 194 -7.17 16.57 -6.67
CA ARG A 194 -5.80 16.81 -7.12
C ARG A 194 -4.90 15.61 -6.85
N ILE A 195 -4.94 15.03 -5.64
CA ILE A 195 -4.15 13.86 -5.28
C ILE A 195 -4.47 12.68 -6.20
N VAL A 196 -5.75 12.36 -6.38
CA VAL A 196 -6.19 11.23 -7.22
C VAL A 196 -5.73 11.42 -8.67
N SER A 197 -5.87 12.63 -9.23
CA SER A 197 -5.49 12.91 -10.62
C SER A 197 -3.97 12.89 -10.85
N MET A 198 -3.19 13.36 -9.89
CA MET A 198 -1.73 13.48 -10.05
C MET A 198 -0.99 12.21 -9.63
N ALA A 199 -1.54 11.47 -8.67
CA ALA A 199 -0.92 10.25 -8.17
C ALA A 199 -1.00 9.09 -9.16
N ALA A 200 -2.07 9.02 -9.93
CA ALA A 200 -2.27 7.98 -10.96
C ALA A 200 -1.32 8.08 -12.16
N GLY A 201 -0.60 9.19 -12.32
CA GLY A 201 0.25 9.46 -13.47
C GLY A 201 1.67 9.92 -13.10
N ARG A 202 2.29 9.31 -12.09
CA ARG A 202 3.67 9.67 -11.70
C ARG A 202 4.68 9.44 -12.81
N ASP A 203 4.53 8.35 -13.58
CA ASP A 203 5.28 8.13 -14.81
C ASP A 203 4.48 8.70 -15.99
N ALA A 204 4.86 9.91 -16.42
CA ALA A 204 4.22 10.58 -17.55
C ALA A 204 4.52 9.91 -18.91
N ASN A 205 5.45 8.95 -18.95
CA ASN A 205 5.79 8.19 -20.15
C ASN A 205 5.07 6.84 -20.26
N GLU A 206 4.29 6.46 -19.26
CA GLU A 206 3.52 5.22 -19.34
C GLU A 206 2.44 5.37 -20.43
N PRO A 207 2.55 4.63 -21.55
CA PRO A 207 1.51 4.69 -22.57
C PRO A 207 0.20 4.15 -21.99
N ALA A 208 -0.92 4.83 -22.25
CA ALA A 208 -2.23 4.36 -21.87
C ALA A 208 -2.42 2.91 -22.39
N SER A 209 -2.32 1.93 -21.51
CA SER A 209 -2.57 0.54 -21.88
C SER A 209 -4.07 0.33 -21.96
N VAL A 210 -4.56 -0.02 -23.15
CA VAL A 210 -5.92 -0.52 -23.31
C VAL A 210 -5.92 -1.95 -22.79
N THR A 211 -6.41 -2.15 -21.57
CA THR A 211 -6.65 -3.51 -21.06
C THR A 211 -7.91 -4.03 -21.74
N ASP A 212 -7.77 -5.08 -22.57
CA ASP A 212 -8.91 -5.78 -23.12
C ASP A 212 -9.68 -6.45 -21.97
N VAL A 213 -10.87 -5.94 -21.66
CA VAL A 213 -11.73 -6.45 -20.58
C VAL A 213 -12.18 -7.89 -20.86
N TYR A 214 -12.05 -8.36 -22.09
CA TYR A 214 -12.39 -9.72 -22.54
C TYR A 214 -11.19 -10.68 -22.60
N ALA A 215 -9.98 -10.25 -22.27
CA ALA A 215 -8.82 -11.13 -22.13
C ALA A 215 -8.84 -11.90 -20.78
N GLU A 216 -10.00 -12.43 -20.41
CA GLU A 216 -10.06 -13.49 -19.41
C GLU A 216 -9.49 -14.76 -20.02
N ASP A 217 -8.31 -15.19 -19.51
CA ASP A 217 -7.76 -16.54 -19.58
C ASP A 217 -7.95 -17.29 -20.93
N THR A 218 -7.47 -16.72 -22.02
CA THR A 218 -7.26 -17.54 -23.21
C THR A 218 -5.91 -18.25 -23.05
N ASP A 219 -5.92 -19.44 -22.45
CA ASP A 219 -4.87 -20.41 -22.61
C ASP A 219 -4.61 -20.60 -24.10
N ILE A 220 -3.49 -20.11 -24.61
CA ILE A 220 -3.06 -20.36 -25.97
C ILE A 220 -2.74 -21.86 -26.06
N ILE A 221 -3.73 -22.63 -26.51
CA ILE A 221 -3.49 -23.99 -26.99
C ILE A 221 -2.74 -23.83 -28.32
N VAL A 222 -1.41 -23.92 -28.28
CA VAL A 222 -0.61 -24.11 -29.48
C VAL A 222 -0.85 -25.53 -29.96
N VAL A 223 -1.82 -25.72 -30.86
CA VAL A 223 -1.96 -26.97 -31.60
C VAL A 223 -0.85 -26.96 -32.65
N GLY A 224 0.22 -27.68 -32.35
CA GLY A 224 1.25 -28.00 -33.33
C GLY A 224 0.64 -28.92 -34.39
N ASN A 225 0.47 -28.43 -35.61
CA ASN A 225 0.26 -29.30 -36.79
C ASN A 225 1.62 -29.94 -37.18
N GLY A 226 1.57 -31.27 -37.27
CA GLY A 226 2.60 -32.20 -37.56
C GLY A 226 3.26 -32.14 -38.98
#